data_2b927c2f86ee3e71e3711e7aedfb7f55
#
_entry.id   2b927c2f86ee3e71e3711e7aedfb7f55
#
_cell.length_a   1.000
_cell.length_b   1.000
_cell.length_c   1.000
_cell.angle_alpha   90.00
_cell.angle_beta   90.00
_cell.angle_gamma   90.00
#
_symmetry.space_group_name_H-M   'P 1'
#
loop_
_entity.id
_entity.type
_entity.pdbx_description
1 polymer ?
#
loop_
_entity_poly.entity_id
_entity_poly.type
_entity_poly.pdbx_seq_one_letter_code
_entity_poly.pdbx_strand_id
1 'polypeptide(L)'
;MELKRVVVTGLGAVTPLGNNVEDTWNNLVAGVSGAAPITQFDASQFKTQFACEVKNLKVNDFIDRKEARKMDRYAQLAMISAMQAVQDSGMDLEAEDKNRIGVIFGVGIGGIKTFEEEVGYYAQHQDAGPKFNPFFIPKMIADIASGLISIQYGFHGPNYTTTSACASSTNALADAFNLIRLGKANVIVSGGAEAAITAAGVGGFNAMHALSTRNDDPEHASRPFSASRDGFIMGEGAGCLILEELEHAKARGAKIYAEMVGEGMSADAHHITASHPEGLGARLVMENALEDAGLKPEDIDYINVHGTSTHVGDISEAKAIKQVFGEAAYKLNISSTKSMTGHLLGAAGAVEALASVLAVKNDIVPPTINHEEDDQDPEIDYNLNYTFNKAQKREIRAALSHTFGFGGHNACVIFKKYAE
;
A
#
# COMPACT_ATOMS: atom_id res chain seq x y z
N MET A 1 30.68 4.33 8.26
CA MET A 1 29.82 5.44 7.76
C MET A 1 28.66 5.50 8.72
N GLU A 2 28.38 6.63 9.31
CA GLU A 2 27.19 6.81 10.15
C GLU A 2 25.95 6.90 9.25
N LEU A 3 24.94 6.11 9.55
CA LEU A 3 23.68 6.12 8.80
C LEU A 3 22.86 7.36 9.18
N LYS A 4 22.29 8.01 8.17
CA LYS A 4 21.44 9.18 8.37
C LYS A 4 20.05 8.78 8.86
N ARG A 5 19.44 9.63 9.68
CA ARG A 5 18.04 9.46 10.11
C ARG A 5 17.09 9.91 8.99
N VAL A 6 15.96 9.23 8.86
CA VAL A 6 14.98 9.48 7.81
C VAL A 6 13.61 9.77 8.41
N VAL A 7 13.00 10.86 7.98
CA VAL A 7 11.69 11.30 8.48
C VAL A 7 10.67 11.41 7.35
N VAL A 8 9.39 11.37 7.71
CA VAL A 8 8.27 11.58 6.79
C VAL A 8 7.81 13.02 6.91
N THR A 9 7.93 13.79 5.83
CA THR A 9 7.60 15.23 5.81
C THR A 9 6.39 15.58 4.96
N GLY A 10 5.91 14.68 4.11
CA GLY A 10 4.72 14.90 3.29
C GLY A 10 3.97 13.61 3.01
N LEU A 11 2.65 13.71 2.86
CA LEU A 11 1.73 12.61 2.61
C LEU A 11 0.79 12.93 1.45
N GLY A 12 0.45 11.93 0.64
CA GLY A 12 -0.57 12.02 -0.40
C GLY A 12 -1.30 10.70 -0.57
N ALA A 13 -2.59 10.75 -0.83
CA ALA A 13 -3.42 9.55 -0.96
C ALA A 13 -4.57 9.75 -1.95
N VAL A 14 -4.82 8.73 -2.75
CA VAL A 14 -6.04 8.56 -3.54
C VAL A 14 -6.51 7.12 -3.33
N THR A 15 -7.59 6.93 -2.61
CA THR A 15 -8.04 5.61 -2.15
C THR A 15 -9.55 5.44 -2.34
N PRO A 16 -10.10 4.23 -2.18
CA PRO A 16 -11.56 4.02 -2.16
C PRO A 16 -12.29 4.79 -1.05
N LEU A 17 -11.55 5.24 -0.03
CA LEU A 17 -12.08 5.96 1.13
C LEU A 17 -11.98 7.48 1.01
N GLY A 18 -11.18 8.01 0.08
CA GLY A 18 -11.01 9.44 -0.13
C GLY A 18 -9.97 9.77 -1.19
N ASN A 19 -10.13 10.94 -1.78
CA ASN A 19 -9.23 11.45 -2.82
C ASN A 19 -8.11 12.36 -2.28
N ASN A 20 -7.94 12.37 -0.96
CA ASN A 20 -6.87 13.04 -0.22
C ASN A 20 -6.60 12.31 1.10
N VAL A 21 -5.54 12.74 1.79
CA VAL A 21 -5.09 12.13 3.06
C VAL A 21 -6.12 12.29 4.18
N GLU A 22 -6.73 13.47 4.29
CA GLU A 22 -7.69 13.79 5.37
C GLU A 22 -8.94 12.93 5.30
N ASP A 23 -9.57 12.87 4.12
CA ASP A 23 -10.76 12.03 3.91
C ASP A 23 -10.43 10.54 4.08
N THR A 24 -9.29 10.09 3.53
CA THR A 24 -8.84 8.70 3.70
C THR A 24 -8.66 8.36 5.17
N TRP A 25 -7.97 9.19 5.95
CA TRP A 25 -7.75 8.95 7.37
C TRP A 25 -9.03 8.98 8.20
N ASN A 26 -9.88 9.98 7.98
CA ASN A 26 -11.15 10.11 8.71
C ASN A 26 -12.05 8.89 8.47
N ASN A 27 -12.14 8.42 7.24
CA ASN A 27 -12.93 7.24 6.90
C ASN A 27 -12.29 5.93 7.40
N LEU A 28 -10.94 5.82 7.45
CA LEU A 28 -10.26 4.71 8.11
C LEU A 28 -10.60 4.64 9.61
N VAL A 29 -10.51 5.76 10.32
CA VAL A 29 -10.83 5.83 11.75
C VAL A 29 -12.32 5.58 12.01
N ALA A 30 -13.19 6.02 11.11
CA ALA A 30 -14.63 5.79 11.20
C ALA A 30 -15.05 4.35 10.86
N GLY A 31 -14.17 3.52 10.31
CA GLY A 31 -14.50 2.15 9.93
C GLY A 31 -15.38 2.06 8.67
N VAL A 32 -15.21 2.96 7.71
CA VAL A 32 -16.02 2.99 6.48
C VAL A 32 -15.52 1.95 5.49
N SER A 33 -16.43 1.11 4.95
CA SER A 33 -16.12 0.20 3.86
C SER A 33 -16.06 0.93 2.52
N GLY A 34 -14.99 0.70 1.75
CA GLY A 34 -14.85 1.20 0.38
C GLY A 34 -15.52 0.33 -0.69
N ALA A 35 -15.99 -0.86 -0.31
CA ALA A 35 -16.54 -1.84 -1.23
C ALA A 35 -17.89 -1.40 -1.82
N ALA A 36 -18.05 -1.62 -3.12
CA ALA A 36 -19.26 -1.33 -3.86
C ALA A 36 -19.32 -2.18 -5.16
N PRO A 37 -20.47 -2.31 -5.82
CA PRO A 37 -20.53 -2.93 -7.13
C PRO A 37 -19.55 -2.30 -8.12
N ILE A 38 -18.90 -3.13 -8.96
CA ILE A 38 -17.96 -2.66 -9.99
C ILE A 38 -18.69 -1.77 -10.99
N THR A 39 -18.09 -0.61 -11.29
CA THR A 39 -18.62 0.36 -12.28
C THR A 39 -17.73 0.51 -13.51
N GLN A 40 -16.49 0.04 -13.47
CA GLN A 40 -15.52 0.23 -14.54
C GLN A 40 -15.73 -0.68 -15.77
N PHE A 41 -16.45 -1.78 -15.59
CA PHE A 41 -16.86 -2.70 -16.67
C PHE A 41 -18.11 -3.49 -16.24
N ASP A 42 -18.76 -4.19 -17.19
CA ASP A 42 -19.89 -5.08 -16.86
C ASP A 42 -19.39 -6.37 -16.18
N ALA A 43 -19.58 -6.44 -14.86
CA ALA A 43 -19.17 -7.60 -14.05
C ALA A 43 -20.26 -8.65 -13.87
N SER A 44 -21.42 -8.54 -14.54
CA SER A 44 -22.59 -9.41 -14.32
C SER A 44 -22.33 -10.90 -14.56
N GLN A 45 -21.32 -11.25 -15.38
CA GLN A 45 -20.92 -12.62 -15.66
C GLN A 45 -19.74 -13.11 -14.81
N PHE A 46 -19.20 -12.27 -13.92
CA PHE A 46 -18.06 -12.61 -13.08
C PHE A 46 -18.52 -13.22 -11.74
N LYS A 47 -17.69 -14.08 -11.16
CA LYS A 47 -17.93 -14.64 -9.83
C LYS A 47 -17.93 -13.55 -8.76
N THR A 48 -17.05 -12.57 -8.87
CA THR A 48 -16.98 -11.37 -8.03
C THR A 48 -17.44 -10.16 -8.82
N GLN A 49 -18.45 -9.44 -8.31
CA GLN A 49 -19.12 -8.33 -8.99
C GLN A 49 -18.93 -7.00 -8.26
N PHE A 50 -18.05 -6.95 -7.27
CA PHE A 50 -17.75 -5.79 -6.43
C PHE A 50 -16.26 -5.58 -6.25
N ALA A 51 -15.87 -4.35 -5.93
CA ALA A 51 -14.48 -3.94 -5.71
C ALA A 51 -14.44 -2.66 -4.86
N CYS A 52 -13.26 -2.28 -4.43
CA CYS A 52 -13.00 -0.99 -3.80
C CYS A 52 -12.41 -0.02 -4.84
N GLU A 53 -13.28 0.63 -5.60
CA GLU A 53 -12.91 1.62 -6.62
C GLU A 53 -12.65 3.00 -6.00
N VAL A 54 -11.75 3.78 -6.60
CA VAL A 54 -11.61 5.22 -6.30
C VAL A 54 -12.83 5.95 -6.86
N LYS A 55 -13.54 6.64 -5.97
CA LYS A 55 -14.84 7.27 -6.27
C LYS A 55 -14.69 8.79 -6.49
N ASN A 56 -15.46 9.34 -7.43
CA ASN A 56 -15.60 10.80 -7.65
C ASN A 56 -14.31 11.56 -7.96
N LEU A 57 -13.22 10.88 -8.35
CA LEU A 57 -11.96 11.53 -8.71
C LEU A 57 -12.06 12.21 -10.07
N LYS A 58 -11.85 13.52 -10.10
CA LYS A 58 -11.75 14.30 -11.33
C LYS A 58 -10.28 14.49 -11.68
N VAL A 59 -9.72 13.57 -12.46
CA VAL A 59 -8.29 13.57 -12.85
C VAL A 59 -7.87 14.90 -13.48
N ASN A 60 -8.76 15.53 -14.27
CA ASN A 60 -8.46 16.78 -14.96
C ASN A 60 -8.37 18.01 -14.04
N ASP A 61 -8.76 17.90 -12.78
CA ASP A 61 -8.53 18.96 -11.79
C ASP A 61 -7.04 19.01 -11.34
N PHE A 62 -6.30 17.93 -11.59
CA PHE A 62 -4.89 17.77 -11.22
C PHE A 62 -3.94 17.72 -12.42
N ILE A 63 -4.34 17.00 -13.47
CA ILE A 63 -3.49 16.68 -14.63
C ILE A 63 -4.18 17.22 -15.90
N ASP A 64 -3.42 17.95 -16.73
CA ASP A 64 -3.94 18.40 -18.02
C ASP A 64 -4.54 17.23 -18.83
N ARG A 65 -5.66 17.47 -19.49
CA ARG A 65 -6.42 16.45 -20.21
C ARG A 65 -5.59 15.73 -21.29
N LYS A 66 -4.66 16.45 -21.96
CA LYS A 66 -3.81 15.85 -23.00
C LYS A 66 -2.75 14.94 -22.37
N GLU A 67 -2.19 15.36 -21.25
CA GLU A 67 -1.21 14.56 -20.51
C GLU A 67 -1.88 13.34 -19.85
N ALA A 68 -3.04 13.49 -19.24
CA ALA A 68 -3.78 12.38 -18.65
C ALA A 68 -4.10 11.25 -19.65
N ARG A 69 -4.34 11.58 -20.92
CA ARG A 69 -4.57 10.56 -21.97
C ARG A 69 -3.34 9.73 -22.33
N LYS A 70 -2.14 10.21 -21.99
CA LYS A 70 -0.88 9.49 -22.19
C LYS A 70 -0.55 8.55 -21.05
N MET A 71 -1.36 8.52 -20.00
CA MET A 71 -1.18 7.75 -18.76
C MET A 71 -2.24 6.66 -18.65
N ASP A 72 -1.85 5.48 -18.18
CA ASP A 72 -2.80 4.51 -17.63
C ASP A 72 -3.35 5.02 -16.29
N ARG A 73 -4.48 4.46 -15.83
CA ARG A 73 -5.14 4.88 -14.60
C ARG A 73 -4.22 4.79 -13.38
N TYR A 74 -3.42 3.71 -13.25
CA TYR A 74 -2.50 3.60 -12.11
C TYR A 74 -1.49 4.75 -12.05
N ALA A 75 -0.97 5.17 -13.22
CA ALA A 75 -0.03 6.28 -13.31
C ALA A 75 -0.70 7.63 -12.99
N GLN A 76 -1.98 7.82 -13.37
CA GLN A 76 -2.76 9.00 -12.97
C GLN A 76 -2.92 9.07 -11.45
N LEU A 77 -3.26 7.94 -10.79
CA LEU A 77 -3.38 7.87 -9.33
C LEU A 77 -2.04 8.15 -8.63
N ALA A 78 -0.94 7.57 -9.16
CA ALA A 78 0.42 7.85 -8.67
C ALA A 78 0.77 9.33 -8.75
N MET A 79 0.54 9.96 -9.90
CA MET A 79 0.82 11.38 -10.11
C MET A 79 0.06 12.25 -9.11
N ILE A 80 -1.25 12.01 -8.92
CA ILE A 80 -2.09 12.81 -8.02
C ILE A 80 -1.63 12.65 -6.58
N SER A 81 -1.36 11.41 -6.13
CA SER A 81 -0.86 11.19 -4.77
C SER A 81 0.52 11.83 -4.54
N ALA A 82 1.42 11.77 -5.53
CA ALA A 82 2.72 12.42 -5.45
C ALA A 82 2.60 13.96 -5.42
N MET A 83 1.70 14.55 -6.21
CA MET A 83 1.44 15.99 -6.19
C MET A 83 0.95 16.45 -4.82
N GLN A 84 0.04 15.70 -4.20
CA GLN A 84 -0.43 15.97 -2.83
C GLN A 84 0.72 15.88 -1.82
N ALA A 85 1.55 14.83 -1.88
CA ALA A 85 2.66 14.63 -0.95
C ALA A 85 3.73 15.72 -1.08
N VAL A 86 4.09 16.12 -2.29
CA VAL A 86 5.04 17.21 -2.54
C VAL A 86 4.48 18.52 -2.01
N GLN A 87 3.20 18.83 -2.27
CA GLN A 87 2.55 20.03 -1.74
C GLN A 87 2.50 20.00 -0.20
N ASP A 88 2.12 18.88 0.39
CA ASP A 88 2.00 18.73 1.86
C ASP A 88 3.36 18.85 2.57
N SER A 89 4.46 18.46 1.91
CA SER A 89 5.82 18.59 2.45
C SER A 89 6.28 20.04 2.64
N GLY A 90 5.65 20.98 1.96
CA GLY A 90 6.01 22.39 2.00
C GLY A 90 7.41 22.70 1.47
N MET A 91 8.02 21.81 0.65
CA MET A 91 9.34 22.08 0.05
C MET A 91 9.28 23.27 -0.91
N ASP A 92 10.22 24.18 -0.80
CA ASP A 92 10.48 25.20 -1.82
C ASP A 92 11.32 24.60 -2.95
N LEU A 93 10.65 24.12 -3.99
CA LEU A 93 11.25 23.39 -5.11
C LEU A 93 12.29 24.22 -5.89
N GLU A 94 12.29 25.55 -5.77
CA GLU A 94 13.29 26.41 -6.40
C GLU A 94 14.57 26.55 -5.54
N ALA A 95 14.45 26.32 -4.23
CA ALA A 95 15.60 26.31 -3.32
C ALA A 95 16.26 24.94 -3.19
N GLU A 96 15.59 23.87 -3.62
CA GLU A 96 16.06 22.48 -3.47
C GLU A 96 17.08 22.06 -4.55
N ASP A 97 18.09 21.27 -4.15
CA ASP A 97 18.95 20.57 -5.12
C ASP A 97 18.20 19.37 -5.72
N LYS A 98 17.59 19.58 -6.88
CA LYS A 98 16.82 18.57 -7.60
C LYS A 98 17.63 17.33 -8.00
N ASN A 99 18.98 17.40 -8.02
CA ASN A 99 19.84 16.24 -8.24
C ASN A 99 19.88 15.30 -7.02
N ARG A 100 19.42 15.77 -5.87
CA ARG A 100 19.37 15.04 -4.60
C ARG A 100 17.95 14.60 -4.23
N ILE A 101 16.98 14.81 -5.12
CA ILE A 101 15.59 14.35 -4.94
C ILE A 101 15.31 13.20 -5.89
N GLY A 102 14.97 12.03 -5.34
CA GLY A 102 14.64 10.82 -6.10
C GLY A 102 13.14 10.53 -6.13
N VAL A 103 12.76 9.55 -6.96
CA VAL A 103 11.39 9.02 -7.05
C VAL A 103 11.44 7.51 -7.14
N ILE A 104 10.82 6.81 -6.18
CA ILE A 104 10.76 5.35 -6.16
C ILE A 104 9.33 4.93 -5.82
N PHE A 105 8.63 4.31 -6.77
CA PHE A 105 7.26 3.83 -6.59
C PHE A 105 7.19 2.30 -6.71
N GLY A 106 6.31 1.69 -5.92
CA GLY A 106 5.95 0.29 -6.05
C GLY A 106 4.72 0.12 -6.94
N VAL A 107 4.82 -0.75 -7.93
CA VAL A 107 3.72 -1.08 -8.84
C VAL A 107 3.74 -2.59 -9.09
N GLY A 108 2.62 -3.25 -8.82
CA GLY A 108 2.55 -4.71 -8.92
C GLY A 108 2.32 -5.20 -10.33
N ILE A 109 1.31 -4.66 -11.01
CA ILE A 109 0.87 -5.07 -12.36
C ILE A 109 1.12 -3.97 -13.38
N GLY A 110 0.83 -2.71 -13.03
CA GLY A 110 0.97 -1.57 -13.92
C GLY A 110 -0.22 -1.40 -14.87
N GLY A 111 0.04 -1.07 -16.13
CA GLY A 111 -0.97 -0.65 -17.11
C GLY A 111 -1.82 -1.78 -17.70
N ILE A 112 -2.37 -2.66 -16.88
CA ILE A 112 -3.20 -3.78 -17.32
C ILE A 112 -4.45 -3.33 -18.08
N LYS A 113 -5.04 -2.18 -17.68
CA LYS A 113 -6.20 -1.62 -18.40
C LYS A 113 -5.85 -1.25 -19.82
N THR A 114 -4.75 -0.55 -20.01
CA THR A 114 -4.24 -0.20 -21.36
C THR A 114 -3.93 -1.46 -22.17
N PHE A 115 -3.31 -2.47 -21.54
CA PHE A 115 -3.02 -3.73 -22.22
C PHE A 115 -4.30 -4.43 -22.68
N GLU A 116 -5.29 -4.55 -21.80
CA GLU A 116 -6.59 -5.18 -22.12
C GLU A 116 -7.30 -4.45 -23.27
N GLU A 117 -7.36 -3.12 -23.23
CA GLU A 117 -8.02 -2.29 -24.24
C GLU A 117 -7.34 -2.41 -25.62
N GLU A 118 -6.02 -2.27 -25.68
CA GLU A 118 -5.26 -2.26 -26.93
C GLU A 118 -5.21 -3.66 -27.59
N VAL A 119 -4.94 -4.70 -26.80
CA VAL A 119 -4.91 -6.08 -27.30
C VAL A 119 -6.30 -6.57 -27.65
N GLY A 120 -7.31 -6.25 -26.82
CA GLY A 120 -8.70 -6.56 -27.09
C GLY A 120 -9.20 -5.90 -28.39
N TYR A 121 -8.87 -4.62 -28.60
CA TYR A 121 -9.19 -3.93 -29.85
C TYR A 121 -8.54 -4.61 -31.07
N TYR A 122 -7.25 -4.91 -30.99
CA TYR A 122 -6.55 -5.59 -32.08
C TYR A 122 -7.14 -6.98 -32.40
N ALA A 123 -7.47 -7.76 -31.35
CA ALA A 123 -8.05 -9.09 -31.52
C ALA A 123 -9.40 -9.07 -32.27
N GLN A 124 -10.19 -8.00 -32.06
CA GLN A 124 -11.49 -7.80 -32.72
C GLN A 124 -11.41 -7.18 -34.14
N HIS A 125 -10.26 -6.55 -34.51
CA HIS A 125 -10.10 -5.79 -35.74
C HIS A 125 -8.85 -6.20 -36.51
N GLN A 126 -8.52 -7.49 -36.57
CA GLN A 126 -7.32 -8.01 -37.22
C GLN A 126 -7.27 -7.65 -38.73
N ASP A 127 -8.44 -7.59 -39.39
CA ASP A 127 -8.56 -7.21 -40.78
C ASP A 127 -8.09 -5.78 -41.09
N ALA A 128 -8.10 -4.89 -40.11
CA ALA A 128 -7.63 -3.51 -40.24
C ALA A 128 -6.11 -3.36 -40.08
N GLY A 129 -5.40 -4.46 -39.84
CA GLY A 129 -3.97 -4.50 -39.58
C GLY A 129 -3.62 -4.02 -38.14
N PRO A 130 -2.33 -4.09 -37.75
CA PRO A 130 -1.90 -3.75 -36.40
C PRO A 130 -1.93 -2.22 -36.19
N LYS A 131 -2.97 -1.75 -35.51
CA LYS A 131 -3.12 -0.35 -35.12
C LYS A 131 -3.13 -0.28 -33.58
N PHE A 132 -2.01 0.14 -32.99
CA PHE A 132 -1.86 0.37 -31.57
C PHE A 132 -1.67 1.85 -31.27
N ASN A 133 -2.08 2.28 -30.09
CA ASN A 133 -1.81 3.62 -29.58
C ASN A 133 -0.30 3.86 -29.49
N PRO A 134 0.26 4.99 -29.99
CA PRO A 134 1.69 5.30 -29.86
C PRO A 134 2.20 5.29 -28.41
N PHE A 135 1.32 5.52 -27.46
CA PHE A 135 1.64 5.47 -26.02
C PHE A 135 1.35 4.11 -25.37
N PHE A 136 1.01 3.07 -26.14
CA PHE A 136 0.67 1.75 -25.60
C PHE A 136 1.74 1.23 -24.65
N ILE A 137 2.99 1.12 -25.12
CA ILE A 137 4.08 0.61 -24.29
C ILE A 137 4.37 1.52 -23.08
N PRO A 138 4.57 2.85 -23.25
CA PRO A 138 4.76 3.74 -22.11
C PRO A 138 3.63 3.69 -21.08
N LYS A 139 2.38 3.55 -21.49
CA LYS A 139 1.24 3.44 -20.57
C LYS A 139 1.22 2.11 -19.80
N MET A 140 1.70 1.04 -20.46
CA MET A 140 1.64 -0.32 -19.91
C MET A 140 2.74 -0.59 -18.88
N ILE A 141 3.96 -0.11 -19.11
CA ILE A 141 5.10 -0.46 -18.24
C ILE A 141 5.00 0.16 -16.85
N ALA A 142 5.37 -0.63 -15.83
CA ALA A 142 5.16 -0.28 -14.43
C ALA A 142 6.00 0.91 -13.94
N ASP A 143 7.16 1.18 -14.54
CA ASP A 143 8.11 2.20 -14.12
C ASP A 143 7.74 3.62 -14.53
N ILE A 144 6.79 3.78 -15.46
CA ILE A 144 6.47 5.08 -16.03
C ILE A 144 5.92 6.08 -15.00
N ALA A 145 5.27 5.60 -13.93
CA ALA A 145 4.79 6.47 -12.86
C ALA A 145 5.95 7.22 -12.19
N SER A 146 7.04 6.53 -11.85
CA SER A 146 8.25 7.16 -11.28
C SER A 146 8.87 8.16 -12.26
N GLY A 147 8.95 7.79 -13.55
CA GLY A 147 9.44 8.66 -14.61
C GLY A 147 8.61 9.94 -14.78
N LEU A 148 7.29 9.82 -14.80
CA LEU A 148 6.37 10.96 -14.97
C LEU A 148 6.45 11.94 -13.79
N ILE A 149 6.53 11.45 -12.55
CA ILE A 149 6.70 12.29 -11.36
C ILE A 149 8.04 13.04 -11.44
N SER A 150 9.11 12.36 -11.83
CA SER A 150 10.43 12.96 -12.01
C SER A 150 10.41 14.06 -13.08
N ILE A 151 9.78 13.80 -14.23
CA ILE A 151 9.62 14.80 -15.32
C ILE A 151 8.82 16.01 -14.85
N GLN A 152 7.73 15.80 -14.11
CA GLN A 152 6.85 16.87 -13.63
C GLN A 152 7.60 17.90 -12.78
N TYR A 153 8.54 17.46 -11.95
CA TYR A 153 9.22 18.32 -10.98
C TYR A 153 10.69 18.61 -11.32
N GLY A 154 11.24 17.94 -12.34
CA GLY A 154 12.66 18.03 -12.68
C GLY A 154 13.56 17.37 -11.63
N PHE A 155 13.11 16.27 -11.00
CA PHE A 155 13.91 15.53 -10.04
C PHE A 155 14.89 14.60 -10.75
N HIS A 156 16.18 14.67 -10.44
CA HIS A 156 17.27 13.97 -11.12
C HIS A 156 17.99 12.94 -10.23
N GLY A 157 17.52 12.74 -8.99
CA GLY A 157 18.04 11.71 -8.09
C GLY A 157 17.65 10.28 -8.55
N PRO A 158 17.84 9.26 -7.70
CA PRO A 158 17.48 7.89 -8.03
C PRO A 158 16.02 7.77 -8.49
N ASN A 159 15.79 7.11 -9.64
CA ASN A 159 14.45 6.99 -10.24
C ASN A 159 14.25 5.58 -10.78
N TYR A 160 13.35 4.82 -10.18
CA TYR A 160 12.96 3.49 -10.63
C TYR A 160 11.69 3.00 -9.93
N THR A 161 11.22 1.82 -10.33
CA THR A 161 10.04 1.17 -9.74
C THR A 161 10.42 -0.21 -9.19
N THR A 162 9.90 -0.53 -8.02
CA THR A 162 9.96 -1.88 -7.46
C THR A 162 8.72 -2.67 -7.85
N THR A 163 8.92 -3.94 -8.22
CA THR A 163 7.83 -4.87 -8.53
C THR A 163 8.04 -6.16 -7.78
N SER A 164 7.23 -6.39 -6.75
CA SER A 164 7.20 -7.57 -5.90
C SER A 164 5.76 -7.91 -5.47
N ALA A 165 4.86 -7.89 -6.46
CA ALA A 165 3.42 -8.11 -6.27
C ALA A 165 2.85 -7.19 -5.16
N CYS A 166 2.16 -7.76 -4.15
CA CYS A 166 1.54 -6.97 -3.09
C CYS A 166 2.55 -6.28 -2.15
N ALA A 167 3.82 -6.67 -2.17
CA ALA A 167 4.89 -6.05 -1.39
C ALA A 167 5.58 -4.87 -2.10
N SER A 168 5.19 -4.56 -3.35
CA SER A 168 5.90 -3.59 -4.19
C SER A 168 6.13 -2.24 -3.53
N SER A 169 5.09 -1.60 -2.99
CA SER A 169 5.24 -0.27 -2.39
C SER A 169 5.95 -0.28 -1.04
N THR A 170 5.86 -1.37 -0.27
CA THR A 170 6.67 -1.50 0.96
C THR A 170 8.15 -1.63 0.61
N ASN A 171 8.51 -2.38 -0.45
CA ASN A 171 9.87 -2.43 -0.97
C ASN A 171 10.34 -1.06 -1.50
N ALA A 172 9.47 -0.30 -2.17
CA ALA A 172 9.80 1.05 -2.62
C ALA A 172 10.19 1.97 -1.44
N LEU A 173 9.42 1.91 -0.35
CA LEU A 173 9.72 2.67 0.88
C LEU A 173 11.02 2.19 1.53
N ALA A 174 11.25 0.89 1.61
CA ALA A 174 12.49 0.32 2.14
C ALA A 174 13.73 0.74 1.33
N ASP A 175 13.65 0.68 0.01
CA ASP A 175 14.73 1.13 -0.88
C ASP A 175 14.98 2.64 -0.74
N ALA A 176 13.92 3.45 -0.69
CA ALA A 176 14.02 4.90 -0.50
C ALA A 176 14.69 5.24 0.85
N PHE A 177 14.27 4.55 1.92
CA PHE A 177 14.88 4.67 3.23
C PHE A 177 16.37 4.35 3.19
N ASN A 178 16.75 3.22 2.58
CA ASN A 178 18.15 2.80 2.45
C ASN A 178 19.00 3.80 1.66
N LEU A 179 18.47 4.35 0.56
CA LEU A 179 19.22 5.32 -0.24
C LEU A 179 19.44 6.65 0.49
N ILE A 180 18.44 7.11 1.28
CA ILE A 180 18.59 8.34 2.07
C ILE A 180 19.58 8.10 3.22
N ARG A 181 19.43 7.04 4.00
CA ARG A 181 20.33 6.78 5.15
C ARG A 181 21.78 6.54 4.74
N LEU A 182 22.01 6.06 3.51
CA LEU A 182 23.33 5.94 2.90
C LEU A 182 23.84 7.24 2.24
N GLY A 183 23.09 8.33 2.31
CA GLY A 183 23.45 9.63 1.76
C GLY A 183 23.46 9.69 0.23
N LYS A 184 22.68 8.83 -0.47
CA LYS A 184 22.55 8.84 -1.93
C LYS A 184 21.50 9.83 -2.44
N ALA A 185 20.53 10.19 -1.60
CA ALA A 185 19.55 11.24 -1.82
C ALA A 185 19.31 12.00 -0.51
N ASN A 186 18.78 13.24 -0.59
CA ASN A 186 18.29 13.98 0.57
C ASN A 186 16.80 13.77 0.77
N VAL A 187 16.06 13.64 -0.35
CA VAL A 187 14.61 13.44 -0.37
C VAL A 187 14.28 12.38 -1.40
N ILE A 188 13.33 11.52 -1.10
CA ILE A 188 12.73 10.60 -2.08
C ILE A 188 11.20 10.67 -1.98
N VAL A 189 10.56 10.95 -3.11
CA VAL A 189 9.13 10.79 -3.30
C VAL A 189 8.87 9.30 -3.48
N SER A 190 8.33 8.64 -2.47
CA SER A 190 8.16 7.19 -2.47
C SER A 190 6.74 6.78 -2.13
N GLY A 191 6.29 5.72 -2.74
CA GLY A 191 4.93 5.21 -2.53
C GLY A 191 4.59 4.06 -3.44
N GLY A 192 3.33 3.95 -3.80
CA GLY A 192 2.87 2.95 -4.75
C GLY A 192 1.51 3.25 -5.33
N ALA A 193 1.23 2.67 -6.48
CA ALA A 193 -0.04 2.83 -7.19
C ALA A 193 -0.44 1.54 -7.90
N GLU A 194 -1.75 1.28 -7.95
CA GLU A 194 -2.32 0.17 -8.72
C GLU A 194 -3.75 0.50 -9.18
N ALA A 195 -4.12 0.02 -10.37
CA ALA A 195 -5.47 0.17 -10.90
C ALA A 195 -5.83 -1.06 -11.75
N ALA A 196 -5.97 -2.21 -11.09
CA ALA A 196 -6.17 -3.50 -11.74
C ALA A 196 -7.64 -3.96 -11.77
N ILE A 197 -8.61 -3.08 -11.46
CA ILE A 197 -10.05 -3.40 -11.54
C ILE A 197 -10.46 -3.34 -13.01
N THR A 198 -10.14 -4.40 -13.74
CA THR A 198 -10.48 -4.63 -15.15
C THR A 198 -11.05 -6.03 -15.32
N ALA A 199 -11.64 -6.33 -16.47
CA ALA A 199 -12.15 -7.66 -16.75
C ALA A 199 -11.05 -8.73 -16.66
N ALA A 200 -9.85 -8.46 -17.21
CA ALA A 200 -8.71 -9.37 -17.10
C ALA A 200 -8.20 -9.50 -15.65
N GLY A 201 -8.09 -8.39 -14.91
CA GLY A 201 -7.64 -8.39 -13.52
C GLY A 201 -8.57 -9.17 -12.62
N VAL A 202 -9.86 -8.82 -12.60
CA VAL A 202 -10.88 -9.52 -11.79
C VAL A 202 -11.04 -10.97 -12.24
N GLY A 203 -11.07 -11.22 -13.54
CA GLY A 203 -11.18 -12.58 -14.09
C GLY A 203 -9.99 -13.46 -13.71
N GLY A 204 -8.77 -12.92 -13.76
CA GLY A 204 -7.56 -13.62 -13.37
C GLY A 204 -7.55 -14.04 -11.89
N PHE A 205 -7.89 -13.12 -10.98
CA PHE A 205 -7.99 -13.42 -9.56
C PHE A 205 -9.19 -14.33 -9.22
N ASN A 206 -10.33 -14.23 -9.95
CA ASN A 206 -11.42 -15.18 -9.83
C ASN A 206 -11.02 -16.61 -10.24
N ALA A 207 -10.20 -16.75 -11.29
CA ALA A 207 -9.69 -18.05 -11.74
C ALA A 207 -8.82 -18.74 -10.67
N MET A 208 -8.16 -17.94 -9.83
CA MET A 208 -7.33 -18.42 -8.70
C MET A 208 -8.14 -18.64 -7.42
N HIS A 209 -9.45 -18.36 -7.42
CA HIS A 209 -10.30 -18.38 -6.21
C HIS A 209 -9.78 -17.49 -5.07
N ALA A 210 -9.15 -16.36 -5.41
CA ALA A 210 -8.55 -15.46 -4.44
C ALA A 210 -9.50 -14.36 -3.95
N LEU A 211 -10.54 -14.04 -4.74
CA LEU A 211 -11.49 -12.98 -4.42
C LEU A 211 -12.71 -13.53 -3.67
N SER A 212 -13.22 -12.72 -2.74
CA SER A 212 -14.54 -12.97 -2.14
C SER A 212 -15.64 -12.98 -3.22
N THR A 213 -16.62 -13.83 -3.05
CA THR A 213 -17.79 -13.94 -3.93
C THR A 213 -19.09 -13.54 -3.26
N ARG A 214 -19.02 -12.82 -2.15
CA ARG A 214 -20.17 -12.34 -1.35
C ARG A 214 -20.85 -11.15 -2.03
N ASN A 215 -21.43 -11.38 -3.22
CA ASN A 215 -22.03 -10.33 -4.06
C ASN A 215 -23.32 -9.74 -3.48
N ASP A 216 -23.98 -10.45 -2.58
CA ASP A 216 -25.17 -10.02 -1.86
C ASP A 216 -24.88 -9.02 -0.72
N ASP A 217 -23.62 -8.99 -0.24
CA ASP A 217 -23.21 -8.11 0.85
C ASP A 217 -21.75 -7.64 0.70
N PRO A 218 -21.45 -6.80 -0.31
CA PRO A 218 -20.10 -6.35 -0.60
C PRO A 218 -19.41 -5.61 0.55
N GLU A 219 -20.16 -4.79 1.30
CA GLU A 219 -19.60 -3.95 2.37
C GLU A 219 -19.02 -4.79 3.52
N HIS A 220 -19.56 -5.99 3.76
CA HIS A 220 -19.10 -6.90 4.80
C HIS A 220 -18.28 -8.09 4.26
N ALA A 221 -17.88 -8.07 2.99
CA ALA A 221 -17.18 -9.20 2.37
C ALA A 221 -15.71 -9.33 2.84
N SER A 222 -14.97 -8.23 3.01
CA SER A 222 -13.63 -8.26 3.60
C SER A 222 -13.72 -8.29 5.12
N ARG A 223 -13.39 -9.45 5.71
CA ARG A 223 -13.49 -9.74 7.15
C ARG A 223 -12.25 -10.48 7.68
N PRO A 224 -11.07 -9.83 7.66
CA PRO A 224 -9.84 -10.46 8.09
C PRO A 224 -9.97 -11.09 9.48
N PHE A 225 -9.38 -12.27 9.64
CA PHE A 225 -9.37 -13.08 10.87
C PHE A 225 -10.72 -13.69 11.28
N SER A 226 -11.82 -13.46 10.58
CA SER A 226 -13.11 -14.10 10.85
C SER A 226 -13.22 -15.48 10.19
N ALA A 227 -13.94 -16.43 10.80
CA ALA A 227 -14.07 -17.79 10.27
C ALA A 227 -14.76 -17.83 8.90
N SER A 228 -15.74 -16.96 8.68
CA SER A 228 -16.53 -16.89 7.44
C SER A 228 -15.87 -16.10 6.29
N ARG A 229 -14.59 -15.70 6.42
CA ARG A 229 -13.86 -15.04 5.33
C ARG A 229 -13.69 -15.97 4.13
N ASP A 230 -13.82 -15.44 2.92
CA ASP A 230 -13.83 -16.23 1.67
C ASP A 230 -12.91 -15.67 0.57
N GLY A 231 -12.03 -14.72 0.90
CA GLY A 231 -11.11 -14.08 -0.03
C GLY A 231 -11.05 -12.58 0.12
N PHE A 232 -10.15 -11.93 -0.61
CA PHE A 232 -10.00 -10.48 -0.54
C PHE A 232 -10.95 -9.74 -1.50
N ILE A 233 -11.16 -8.45 -1.26
CA ILE A 233 -11.77 -7.53 -2.22
C ILE A 233 -10.66 -6.81 -2.96
N MET A 234 -10.67 -6.81 -4.29
CA MET A 234 -9.72 -6.03 -5.08
C MET A 234 -9.99 -4.54 -4.91
N GLY A 235 -8.92 -3.76 -4.66
CA GLY A 235 -8.96 -2.30 -4.60
C GLY A 235 -8.03 -1.66 -5.61
N GLU A 236 -8.25 -0.39 -5.87
CA GLU A 236 -7.36 0.49 -6.63
C GLU A 236 -7.00 1.73 -5.82
N GLY A 237 -5.87 2.37 -6.12
CA GLY A 237 -5.48 3.59 -5.44
C GLY A 237 -3.99 3.86 -5.51
N ALA A 238 -3.57 4.87 -4.77
CA ALA A 238 -2.18 5.25 -4.57
C ALA A 238 -1.95 5.87 -3.20
N GLY A 239 -0.78 5.62 -2.64
CA GLY A 239 -0.25 6.30 -1.48
C GLY A 239 1.15 6.83 -1.77
N CYS A 240 1.49 8.00 -1.24
CA CYS A 240 2.79 8.61 -1.40
C CYS A 240 3.27 9.25 -0.10
N LEU A 241 4.54 9.02 0.23
CA LEU A 241 5.23 9.61 1.36
C LEU A 241 6.45 10.37 0.83
N ILE A 242 6.74 11.54 1.38
CA ILE A 242 8.01 12.21 1.22
C ILE A 242 8.93 11.72 2.34
N LEU A 243 9.91 10.91 1.99
CA LEU A 243 10.98 10.49 2.88
C LEU A 243 12.14 11.47 2.74
N GLU A 244 12.64 11.97 3.86
CA GLU A 244 13.61 13.05 3.88
C GLU A 244 14.67 12.83 4.97
N GLU A 245 15.91 13.19 4.68
CA GLU A 245 17.00 13.19 5.64
C GLU A 245 16.70 14.18 6.75
N LEU A 246 16.88 13.78 8.01
CA LEU A 246 16.44 14.56 9.18
C LEU A 246 17.06 15.96 9.26
N GLU A 247 18.37 16.09 9.06
CA GLU A 247 19.02 17.40 9.17
C GLU A 247 18.64 18.32 8.02
N HIS A 248 18.36 17.76 6.82
CA HIS A 248 17.79 18.49 5.70
C HIS A 248 16.38 19.01 6.05
N ALA A 249 15.51 18.14 6.60
CA ALA A 249 14.16 18.52 7.04
C ALA A 249 14.18 19.62 8.10
N LYS A 250 15.07 19.51 9.09
CA LYS A 250 15.24 20.55 10.14
C LYS A 250 15.73 21.87 9.58
N ALA A 251 16.71 21.85 8.66
CA ALA A 251 17.29 23.05 8.08
C ALA A 251 16.26 23.91 7.33
N ARG A 252 15.26 23.29 6.72
CA ARG A 252 14.14 23.99 6.06
C ARG A 252 12.89 24.20 6.93
N GLY A 253 12.93 23.77 8.19
CA GLY A 253 11.78 23.88 9.12
C GLY A 253 10.58 23.01 8.74
N ALA A 254 10.84 21.81 8.19
CA ALA A 254 9.80 20.92 7.73
C ALA A 254 8.88 20.44 8.87
N LYS A 255 7.61 20.25 8.57
CA LYS A 255 6.71 19.47 9.40
C LYS A 255 7.14 17.99 9.34
N ILE A 256 7.29 17.35 10.49
CA ILE A 256 7.63 15.93 10.58
C ILE A 256 6.42 15.16 11.13
N TYR A 257 5.99 14.14 10.39
CA TYR A 257 4.91 13.25 10.80
C TYR A 257 5.38 12.13 11.72
N ALA A 258 6.44 11.45 11.32
CA ALA A 258 7.06 10.33 12.01
C ALA A 258 8.50 10.15 11.52
N GLU A 259 9.29 9.35 12.20
CA GLU A 259 10.59 8.87 11.75
C GLU A 259 10.45 7.43 11.24
N MET A 260 10.97 7.13 10.05
CA MET A 260 11.14 5.77 9.58
C MET A 260 12.46 5.24 10.15
N VAL A 261 12.39 4.16 10.94
CA VAL A 261 13.53 3.73 11.75
C VAL A 261 14.06 2.36 11.36
N GLY A 262 13.30 1.57 10.60
CA GLY A 262 13.75 0.24 10.18
C GLY A 262 12.93 -0.31 9.02
N GLU A 263 13.55 -1.25 8.33
CA GLU A 263 12.95 -2.03 7.27
C GLU A 263 13.36 -3.49 7.36
N GLY A 264 12.57 -4.38 6.74
CA GLY A 264 12.89 -5.78 6.64
C GLY A 264 12.41 -6.37 5.32
N MET A 265 13.17 -7.29 4.80
CA MET A 265 12.81 -8.07 3.61
C MET A 265 13.08 -9.55 3.86
N SER A 266 12.24 -10.42 3.32
CA SER A 266 12.43 -11.86 3.35
C SER A 266 11.73 -12.55 2.19
N ALA A 267 11.90 -13.85 2.06
CA ALA A 267 11.15 -14.68 1.13
C ALA A 267 10.58 -15.91 1.84
N ASP A 268 9.36 -16.31 1.46
CA ASP A 268 8.75 -17.56 1.95
C ASP A 268 9.48 -18.79 1.40
N ALA A 269 9.98 -18.71 0.18
CA ALA A 269 10.62 -19.81 -0.56
C ALA A 269 9.78 -21.11 -0.49
N HIS A 270 8.46 -20.99 -0.60
CA HIS A 270 7.50 -22.07 -0.37
C HIS A 270 6.61 -22.35 -1.59
N HIS A 271 5.79 -21.39 -2.00
CA HIS A 271 4.80 -21.56 -3.07
C HIS A 271 4.62 -20.25 -3.84
N ILE A 272 4.17 -20.33 -5.11
CA ILE A 272 4.01 -19.14 -5.97
C ILE A 272 2.95 -18.16 -5.47
N THR A 273 1.90 -18.63 -4.79
CA THR A 273 0.78 -17.77 -4.35
C THR A 273 0.38 -17.96 -2.89
N ALA A 274 0.72 -19.10 -2.27
CA ALA A 274 0.36 -19.38 -0.88
C ALA A 274 1.48 -18.98 0.08
N SER A 275 1.11 -18.36 1.20
CA SER A 275 2.01 -18.09 2.31
C SER A 275 2.55 -19.38 2.92
N HIS A 276 3.73 -19.33 3.52
CA HIS A 276 4.27 -20.46 4.28
C HIS A 276 3.36 -20.80 5.45
N PRO A 277 2.86 -22.05 5.63
CA PRO A 277 1.82 -22.38 6.60
C PRO A 277 2.18 -22.07 8.06
N GLU A 278 3.48 -22.09 8.38
CA GLU A 278 3.98 -21.72 9.71
C GLU A 278 4.48 -20.26 9.80
N GLY A 279 4.20 -19.45 8.78
CA GLY A 279 4.55 -18.04 8.77
C GLY A 279 6.04 -17.73 8.75
N LEU A 280 6.88 -18.60 8.18
CA LEU A 280 8.34 -18.45 8.24
C LEU A 280 8.82 -17.12 7.65
N GLY A 281 8.41 -16.78 6.43
CA GLY A 281 8.81 -15.53 5.78
C GLY A 281 8.26 -14.31 6.50
N ALA A 282 6.99 -14.38 6.94
CA ALA A 282 6.36 -13.34 7.73
C ALA A 282 7.08 -13.08 9.07
N ARG A 283 7.54 -14.15 9.74
CA ARG A 283 8.36 -14.05 10.94
C ARG A 283 9.71 -13.37 10.65
N LEU A 284 10.43 -13.87 9.67
CA LEU A 284 11.76 -13.36 9.31
C LEU A 284 11.72 -11.88 8.93
N VAL A 285 10.71 -11.44 8.17
CA VAL A 285 10.61 -10.03 7.75
C VAL A 285 10.39 -9.08 8.94
N MET A 286 9.61 -9.49 9.93
CA MET A 286 9.40 -8.71 11.15
C MET A 286 10.66 -8.71 12.04
N GLU A 287 11.32 -9.87 12.20
CA GLU A 287 12.59 -9.98 12.93
C GLU A 287 13.67 -9.08 12.31
N ASN A 288 13.82 -9.11 10.98
CA ASN A 288 14.78 -8.28 10.24
C ASN A 288 14.48 -6.77 10.43
N ALA A 289 13.20 -6.38 10.37
CA ALA A 289 12.82 -4.97 10.56
C ALA A 289 13.08 -4.47 11.99
N LEU A 290 12.82 -5.30 13.00
CA LEU A 290 13.13 -4.99 14.40
C LEU A 290 14.65 -4.87 14.63
N GLU A 291 15.44 -5.78 14.05
CA GLU A 291 16.90 -5.75 14.13
C GLU A 291 17.46 -4.46 13.47
N ASP A 292 17.00 -4.13 12.25
CA ASP A 292 17.42 -2.91 11.54
C ASP A 292 17.06 -1.63 12.29
N ALA A 293 15.89 -1.61 12.92
CA ALA A 293 15.44 -0.49 13.76
C ALA A 293 16.15 -0.42 15.12
N GLY A 294 16.84 -1.47 15.56
CA GLY A 294 17.37 -1.59 16.91
C GLY A 294 16.27 -1.61 17.99
N LEU A 295 15.07 -2.07 17.63
CA LEU A 295 13.91 -2.15 18.51
C LEU A 295 13.66 -3.58 18.99
N LYS A 296 12.98 -3.69 20.13
CA LYS A 296 12.49 -4.95 20.68
C LYS A 296 10.99 -5.10 20.40
N PRO A 297 10.44 -6.33 20.46
CA PRO A 297 9.01 -6.54 20.31
C PRO A 297 8.14 -5.65 21.20
N GLU A 298 8.56 -5.37 22.43
CA GLU A 298 7.85 -4.55 23.42
C GLU A 298 7.80 -3.05 23.06
N ASP A 299 8.61 -2.61 22.09
CA ASP A 299 8.64 -1.22 21.64
C ASP A 299 7.57 -0.92 20.59
N ILE A 300 6.95 -1.97 20.00
CA ILE A 300 5.89 -1.83 19.00
C ILE A 300 4.52 -1.80 19.69
N ASP A 301 3.75 -0.78 19.41
CA ASP A 301 2.40 -0.61 19.94
C ASP A 301 1.30 -0.95 18.94
N TYR A 302 1.62 -0.92 17.65
CA TYR A 302 0.67 -1.18 16.57
C TYR A 302 1.31 -1.96 15.41
N ILE A 303 0.59 -2.94 14.89
CA ILE A 303 0.92 -3.65 13.64
C ILE A 303 -0.21 -3.44 12.65
N ASN A 304 0.08 -2.77 11.52
CA ASN A 304 -0.76 -2.79 10.33
C ASN A 304 -0.41 -4.05 9.53
N VAL A 305 -1.31 -5.02 9.55
CA VAL A 305 -1.08 -6.34 9.00
C VAL A 305 -1.41 -6.45 7.51
N HIS A 306 -0.88 -7.50 6.88
CA HIS A 306 -1.30 -7.84 5.52
C HIS A 306 -2.77 -8.22 5.48
N GLY A 307 -3.24 -9.10 6.35
CA GLY A 307 -4.65 -9.35 6.69
C GLY A 307 -5.62 -9.27 5.52
N THR A 308 -5.50 -10.15 4.52
CA THR A 308 -6.23 -10.04 3.26
C THR A 308 -7.62 -10.66 3.29
N SER A 309 -8.07 -11.19 4.43
CA SER A 309 -9.34 -11.95 4.51
C SER A 309 -9.29 -13.27 3.73
N THR A 310 -8.09 -13.85 3.61
CA THR A 310 -7.88 -15.20 3.05
C THR A 310 -7.62 -16.19 4.18
N HIS A 311 -8.16 -17.41 4.04
CA HIS A 311 -8.12 -18.39 5.13
C HIS A 311 -6.68 -18.70 5.58
N VAL A 312 -5.83 -19.15 4.65
CA VAL A 312 -4.44 -19.55 4.95
C VAL A 312 -3.56 -18.36 5.30
N GLY A 313 -3.73 -17.23 4.61
CA GLY A 313 -2.92 -16.03 4.81
C GLY A 313 -3.04 -15.47 6.23
N ASP A 314 -4.27 -15.27 6.70
CA ASP A 314 -4.54 -14.68 8.00
C ASP A 314 -4.06 -15.60 9.16
N ILE A 315 -4.21 -16.93 9.02
CA ILE A 315 -3.69 -17.90 10.01
C ILE A 315 -2.16 -17.86 10.08
N SER A 316 -1.50 -17.90 8.93
CA SER A 316 -0.05 -17.85 8.82
C SER A 316 0.52 -16.58 9.46
N GLU A 317 -0.11 -15.44 9.18
CA GLU A 317 0.27 -14.15 9.73
C GLU A 317 0.08 -14.07 11.25
N ALA A 318 -1.07 -14.51 11.77
CA ALA A 318 -1.35 -14.58 13.20
C ALA A 318 -0.32 -15.44 13.96
N LYS A 319 0.06 -16.60 13.38
CA LYS A 319 1.12 -17.45 13.94
C LYS A 319 2.47 -16.73 13.97
N ALA A 320 2.86 -16.06 12.88
CA ALA A 320 4.12 -15.33 12.79
C ALA A 320 4.20 -14.19 13.83
N ILE A 321 3.12 -13.42 14.01
CA ILE A 321 3.06 -12.36 15.02
C ILE A 321 3.29 -12.93 16.41
N LYS A 322 2.63 -14.03 16.77
CA LYS A 322 2.84 -14.68 18.08
C LYS A 322 4.28 -15.19 18.26
N GLN A 323 4.90 -15.70 17.20
CA GLN A 323 6.28 -16.19 17.27
C GLN A 323 7.29 -15.05 17.49
N VAL A 324 7.10 -13.89 16.84
CA VAL A 324 8.00 -12.74 16.95
C VAL A 324 7.80 -11.97 18.25
N PHE A 325 6.53 -11.71 18.62
CA PHE A 325 6.20 -10.80 19.71
C PHE A 325 5.97 -11.52 21.06
N GLY A 326 5.73 -12.84 21.08
CA GLY A 326 5.52 -13.59 22.32
C GLY A 326 4.45 -12.93 23.20
N GLU A 327 4.78 -12.68 24.46
CA GLU A 327 3.88 -12.01 25.42
C GLU A 327 3.59 -10.53 25.07
N ALA A 328 4.46 -9.88 24.28
CA ALA A 328 4.21 -8.52 23.82
C ALA A 328 3.06 -8.46 22.80
N ALA A 329 2.78 -9.54 22.07
CA ALA A 329 1.68 -9.62 21.13
C ALA A 329 0.31 -9.30 21.78
N TYR A 330 0.12 -9.65 23.04
CA TYR A 330 -1.11 -9.40 23.79
C TYR A 330 -1.26 -7.97 24.31
N LYS A 331 -0.23 -7.13 24.11
CA LYS A 331 -0.19 -5.74 24.61
C LYS A 331 -0.23 -4.70 23.50
N LEU A 332 -0.11 -5.10 22.25
CA LEU A 332 -0.16 -4.24 21.08
C LEU A 332 -1.52 -4.34 20.36
N ASN A 333 -1.79 -3.39 19.49
CA ASN A 333 -2.92 -3.46 18.58
C ASN A 333 -2.50 -4.04 17.23
N ILE A 334 -3.38 -4.84 16.66
CA ILE A 334 -3.28 -5.36 15.30
C ILE A 334 -4.47 -4.82 14.52
N SER A 335 -4.30 -4.36 13.29
CA SER A 335 -5.45 -4.11 12.44
C SER A 335 -5.15 -4.31 10.95
N SER A 336 -6.15 -4.79 10.20
CA SER A 336 -6.13 -4.83 8.75
C SER A 336 -6.99 -3.72 8.18
N THR A 337 -6.35 -2.70 7.65
CA THR A 337 -7.03 -1.61 6.93
C THR A 337 -7.62 -2.08 5.60
N LYS A 338 -7.21 -3.25 5.08
CA LYS A 338 -7.80 -3.89 3.90
C LYS A 338 -9.26 -4.29 4.09
N SER A 339 -9.72 -4.44 5.33
CA SER A 339 -11.15 -4.61 5.62
C SER A 339 -11.99 -3.44 5.09
N MET A 340 -11.40 -2.25 4.97
CA MET A 340 -12.03 -1.00 4.52
C MET A 340 -11.62 -0.60 3.10
N THR A 341 -10.32 -0.61 2.80
CA THR A 341 -9.79 -0.17 1.50
C THR A 341 -9.89 -1.23 0.40
N GLY A 342 -10.15 -2.50 0.77
CA GLY A 342 -9.82 -3.61 -0.09
C GLY A 342 -8.30 -3.79 -0.23
N HIS A 343 -7.89 -4.75 -1.03
CA HIS A 343 -6.49 -5.02 -1.31
C HIS A 343 -6.02 -4.25 -2.55
N LEU A 344 -5.22 -3.20 -2.36
CA LEU A 344 -4.73 -2.33 -3.43
C LEU A 344 -3.50 -2.92 -4.16
N LEU A 345 -3.24 -4.21 -4.02
CA LEU A 345 -2.12 -4.92 -4.68
C LEU A 345 -0.78 -4.18 -4.49
N GLY A 346 -0.14 -3.75 -5.56
CA GLY A 346 1.15 -3.05 -5.49
C GLY A 346 1.12 -1.73 -4.72
N ALA A 347 -0.03 -1.09 -4.59
CA ALA A 347 -0.21 0.15 -3.82
C ALA A 347 -0.48 -0.08 -2.33
N ALA A 348 -0.82 -1.31 -1.91
CA ALA A 348 -1.30 -1.61 -0.57
C ALA A 348 -0.34 -1.11 0.52
N GLY A 349 0.94 -1.46 0.43
CA GLY A 349 1.92 -1.10 1.45
C GLY A 349 2.13 0.39 1.62
N ALA A 350 1.98 1.20 0.57
CA ALA A 350 2.10 2.66 0.67
C ALA A 350 0.92 3.28 1.43
N VAL A 351 -0.31 2.82 1.16
CA VAL A 351 -1.50 3.28 1.87
C VAL A 351 -1.48 2.82 3.34
N GLU A 352 -0.98 1.62 3.60
CA GLU A 352 -0.81 1.06 4.95
C GLU A 352 0.31 1.73 5.74
N ALA A 353 1.41 2.08 5.07
CA ALA A 353 2.47 2.90 5.66
C ALA A 353 1.96 4.30 6.04
N LEU A 354 1.19 4.94 5.16
CA LEU A 354 0.53 6.21 5.43
C LEU A 354 -0.42 6.11 6.64
N ALA A 355 -1.24 5.05 6.71
CA ALA A 355 -2.11 4.79 7.85
C ALA A 355 -1.31 4.58 9.15
N SER A 356 -0.17 3.88 9.08
CA SER A 356 0.73 3.67 10.22
C SER A 356 1.39 4.95 10.70
N VAL A 357 1.86 5.81 9.78
CA VAL A 357 2.40 7.15 10.09
C VAL A 357 1.35 8.02 10.79
N LEU A 358 0.11 8.02 10.28
CA LEU A 358 -0.98 8.79 10.87
C LEU A 358 -1.45 8.20 12.22
N ALA A 359 -1.38 6.88 12.39
CA ALA A 359 -1.65 6.24 13.67
C ALA A 359 -0.63 6.69 14.74
N VAL A 360 0.66 6.68 14.42
CA VAL A 360 1.73 7.19 15.29
C VAL A 360 1.55 8.67 15.61
N LYS A 361 1.17 9.46 14.61
CA LYS A 361 0.98 10.92 14.77
C LYS A 361 -0.21 11.27 15.67
N ASN A 362 -1.31 10.53 15.54
CA ASN A 362 -2.60 10.87 16.15
C ASN A 362 -2.95 10.02 17.37
N ASP A 363 -2.13 9.01 17.72
CA ASP A 363 -2.39 8.07 18.81
C ASP A 363 -3.75 7.35 18.66
N ILE A 364 -4.07 6.92 17.44
CA ILE A 364 -5.31 6.22 17.10
C ILE A 364 -4.98 5.05 16.16
N VAL A 365 -5.44 3.84 16.50
CA VAL A 365 -5.38 2.65 15.65
C VAL A 365 -6.69 2.50 14.88
N PRO A 366 -6.68 2.51 13.54
CA PRO A 366 -7.88 2.25 12.75
C PRO A 366 -8.34 0.78 12.92
N PRO A 367 -9.64 0.49 12.76
CA PRO A 367 -10.18 -0.84 13.03
C PRO A 367 -9.90 -1.86 11.92
N THR A 368 -10.01 -3.14 12.28
CA THR A 368 -10.43 -4.22 11.37
C THR A 368 -11.95 -4.32 11.45
N ILE A 369 -12.67 -4.02 10.38
CA ILE A 369 -14.15 -4.06 10.39
C ILE A 369 -14.69 -5.44 10.01
N ASN A 370 -16.00 -5.62 10.21
CA ASN A 370 -16.78 -6.78 9.76
C ASN A 370 -16.56 -8.08 10.57
N HIS A 371 -16.05 -7.99 11.79
CA HIS A 371 -15.96 -9.14 12.69
C HIS A 371 -17.22 -9.27 13.56
N GLU A 372 -17.77 -10.47 13.66
CA GLU A 372 -18.85 -10.85 14.55
C GLU A 372 -18.29 -11.74 15.68
N GLU A 373 -18.78 -11.57 16.93
CA GLU A 373 -18.23 -12.26 18.11
C GLU A 373 -18.32 -13.80 18.02
N ASP A 374 -19.29 -14.34 17.29
CA ASP A 374 -19.50 -15.77 17.06
C ASP A 374 -18.83 -16.29 15.78
N ASP A 375 -18.23 -15.43 14.96
CA ASP A 375 -17.51 -15.78 13.72
C ASP A 375 -16.01 -16.04 13.98
N GLN A 376 -15.74 -17.02 14.87
CA GLN A 376 -14.38 -17.32 15.32
C GLN A 376 -13.77 -18.52 14.58
N ASP A 377 -12.58 -18.32 14.00
CA ASP A 377 -11.75 -19.37 13.43
C ASP A 377 -10.92 -20.04 14.56
N PRO A 378 -11.01 -21.38 14.74
CA PRO A 378 -10.31 -22.07 15.84
C PRO A 378 -8.78 -22.00 15.75
N GLU A 379 -8.20 -21.62 14.62
CA GLU A 379 -6.76 -21.44 14.45
C GLU A 379 -6.28 -20.02 14.73
N ILE A 380 -7.19 -19.08 15.02
CA ILE A 380 -6.90 -17.68 15.36
C ILE A 380 -7.02 -17.47 16.89
N ASP A 381 -6.03 -16.82 17.49
CA ASP A 381 -6.04 -16.49 18.92
C ASP A 381 -6.70 -15.12 19.16
N TYR A 382 -7.96 -15.13 19.55
CA TYR A 382 -8.73 -13.91 19.80
C TYR A 382 -8.43 -13.23 21.14
N ASN A 383 -7.43 -13.70 21.90
CA ASN A 383 -6.86 -12.92 23.00
C ASN A 383 -5.92 -11.82 22.48
N LEU A 384 -5.50 -11.88 21.21
CA LEU A 384 -4.81 -10.78 20.53
C LEU A 384 -5.82 -9.66 20.23
N ASN A 385 -5.35 -8.41 20.33
CA ASN A 385 -6.20 -7.25 20.05
C ASN A 385 -6.18 -6.89 18.56
N TYR A 386 -7.05 -7.49 17.76
CA TYR A 386 -7.23 -7.19 16.35
C TYR A 386 -7.94 -5.87 16.06
N THR A 387 -8.21 -5.06 17.07
CA THR A 387 -8.87 -3.75 16.96
C THR A 387 -10.22 -3.85 16.21
N PHE A 388 -11.03 -4.85 16.53
CA PHE A 388 -12.26 -5.14 15.78
C PHE A 388 -13.30 -4.01 15.85
N ASN A 389 -13.85 -3.68 14.70
CA ASN A 389 -15.01 -2.84 14.40
C ASN A 389 -14.93 -1.38 14.87
N LYS A 390 -14.05 -1.02 15.78
CA LYS A 390 -13.92 0.35 16.29
C LYS A 390 -12.46 0.74 16.46
N ALA A 391 -12.12 1.94 15.98
CA ALA A 391 -10.82 2.52 16.23
C ALA A 391 -10.52 2.64 17.74
N GLN A 392 -9.27 2.43 18.10
CA GLN A 392 -8.83 2.49 19.50
C GLN A 392 -7.80 3.60 19.71
N LYS A 393 -8.05 4.46 20.68
CA LYS A 393 -7.09 5.48 21.12
C LYS A 393 -6.08 4.85 22.07
N ARG A 394 -4.81 5.02 21.78
CA ARG A 394 -3.69 4.66 22.66
C ARG A 394 -2.44 5.40 22.24
N GLU A 395 -1.52 5.60 23.14
CA GLU A 395 -0.19 6.08 22.79
C GLU A 395 0.50 5.07 21.87
N ILE A 396 1.00 5.54 20.71
CA ILE A 396 1.70 4.72 19.74
C ILE A 396 3.11 5.29 19.57
N ARG A 397 4.08 4.65 20.23
CA ARG A 397 5.50 5.00 20.15
C ARG A 397 6.10 4.55 18.84
N ALA A 398 5.74 3.34 18.40
CA ALA A 398 6.14 2.80 17.10
C ALA A 398 5.04 1.90 16.51
N ALA A 399 4.93 1.97 15.19
CA ALA A 399 4.05 1.13 14.37
C ALA A 399 4.86 0.38 13.32
N LEU A 400 4.52 -0.90 13.13
CA LEU A 400 5.08 -1.78 12.12
C LEU A 400 4.02 -2.01 11.04
N SER A 401 4.40 -1.92 9.76
CA SER A 401 3.54 -2.26 8.63
C SER A 401 4.23 -3.27 7.75
N HIS A 402 3.56 -4.39 7.43
CA HIS A 402 4.12 -5.41 6.57
C HIS A 402 3.16 -5.88 5.48
N THR A 403 3.73 -6.32 4.37
CA THR A 403 3.00 -6.84 3.21
C THR A 403 3.63 -8.11 2.71
N PHE A 404 2.81 -9.05 2.27
CA PHE A 404 3.21 -10.34 1.73
C PHE A 404 2.69 -10.46 0.29
N GLY A 405 3.60 -10.71 -0.67
CA GLY A 405 3.28 -10.74 -2.09
C GLY A 405 3.37 -12.14 -2.69
N PHE A 406 2.60 -12.39 -3.74
CA PHE A 406 2.77 -13.56 -4.58
C PHE A 406 4.21 -13.68 -5.04
N GLY A 407 4.74 -14.92 -5.13
CA GLY A 407 6.18 -15.18 -5.28
C GLY A 407 6.88 -15.35 -3.93
N GLY A 408 6.16 -15.17 -2.80
CA GLY A 408 6.71 -15.26 -1.45
C GLY A 408 7.52 -14.04 -1.05
N HIS A 409 7.25 -12.88 -1.65
CA HIS A 409 7.91 -11.61 -1.32
C HIS A 409 7.32 -11.02 -0.05
N ASN A 410 8.16 -10.79 0.97
CA ASN A 410 7.74 -10.16 2.22
C ASN A 410 8.55 -8.88 2.45
N ALA A 411 7.86 -7.82 2.81
CA ALA A 411 8.46 -6.52 3.13
C ALA A 411 7.80 -5.90 4.36
N CYS A 412 8.59 -5.22 5.18
CA CYS A 412 8.18 -4.60 6.43
C CYS A 412 8.88 -3.26 6.62
N VAL A 413 8.15 -2.29 7.17
CA VAL A 413 8.68 -0.97 7.53
C VAL A 413 8.20 -0.57 8.93
N ILE A 414 9.04 0.17 9.67
CA ILE A 414 8.72 0.63 11.03
C ILE A 414 8.80 2.15 11.09
N PHE A 415 7.72 2.75 11.59
CA PHE A 415 7.61 4.18 11.87
C PHE A 415 7.53 4.43 13.36
N LYS A 416 8.27 5.41 13.83
CA LYS A 416 8.34 5.80 15.24
C LYS A 416 7.90 7.25 15.41
N LYS A 417 7.30 7.54 16.57
CA LYS A 417 7.00 8.93 16.94
C LYS A 417 8.30 9.73 16.95
N TYR A 418 8.31 10.81 16.17
CA TYR A 418 9.46 11.69 16.12
C TYR A 418 9.61 12.43 17.47
N ALA A 419 10.80 12.38 18.03
CA ALA A 419 11.22 13.18 19.16
C ALA A 419 12.47 13.97 18.78
N GLU A 420 12.48 15.26 19.13
CA GLU A 420 13.60 16.18 18.86
C GLU A 420 14.90 15.75 19.53
#